data_d61eed2f0a334a8d4a4467e3ee6661d6
#
_entry.id   d61eed2f0a334a8d4a4467e3ee6661d6
#
_cell.length_a   1.000
_cell.length_b   1.000
_cell.length_c   1.000
_cell.angle_alpha   90.00
_cell.angle_beta   90.00
_cell.angle_gamma   90.00
#
_symmetry.space_group_name_H-M   'P 1'
#
loop_
_entity.id
_entity.type
_entity.pdbx_description
1 polymer ?
#
loop_
_entity_poly.entity_id
_entity_poly.type
_entity_poly.pdbx_seq_one_letter_code
_entity_poly.pdbx_strand_id
1 'polypeptide(L)'
;MQYTDIRFPHLGIVLSHVGRYISLGNFQIMFYGIIIACGFLVGLWVAQQEAKRTGQNPEIYMDYMLVMMIPAIIGARIYYVVFSWDSYKDNIPEIFNLRHGGLGIVGGVAMAVLVLFLFAKAKKQSALLMLDTMTMGLLIGQIMGRWGNFSIEKLLEVIPTDHLLCRFR
;
A
#
# COMPACT_ATOMS: atom_id res chain seq x y z
N MET A 1 25.90 -0.55 3.55
CA MET A 1 24.80 -0.78 2.58
C MET A 1 24.44 -2.24 2.67
N GLN A 2 23.20 -2.59 3.05
CA GLN A 2 22.75 -3.97 3.06
C GLN A 2 22.23 -4.29 1.66
N TYR A 3 22.98 -5.07 0.91
CA TYR A 3 22.57 -5.60 -0.40
C TYR A 3 22.07 -7.02 -0.19
N THR A 4 21.02 -7.40 -0.90
CA THR A 4 20.50 -8.76 -0.87
C THR A 4 20.48 -9.32 -2.29
N ASP A 5 20.90 -10.58 -2.44
CA ASP A 5 20.88 -11.27 -3.72
C ASP A 5 19.57 -12.04 -3.85
N ILE A 6 18.81 -11.79 -4.93
CA ILE A 6 17.60 -12.52 -5.24
C ILE A 6 17.96 -13.61 -6.26
N ARG A 7 17.74 -14.87 -5.91
CA ARG A 7 18.01 -16.03 -6.77
C ARG A 7 16.72 -16.70 -7.19
N PHE A 8 16.56 -16.93 -8.48
CA PHE A 8 15.49 -17.74 -9.05
C PHE A 8 16.06 -19.10 -9.49
N PRO A 9 16.02 -20.14 -8.63
CA PRO A 9 16.68 -21.43 -8.92
C PRO A 9 16.19 -22.08 -10.21
N HIS A 10 14.88 -21.94 -10.49
CA HIS A 10 14.25 -22.57 -11.67
C HIS A 10 14.46 -21.79 -12.97
N LEU A 11 14.85 -20.52 -12.90
CA LEU A 11 15.07 -19.65 -14.07
C LEU A 11 16.55 -19.36 -14.31
N GLY A 12 17.44 -19.77 -13.41
CA GLY A 12 18.86 -19.49 -13.48
C GLY A 12 19.22 -17.99 -13.38
N ILE A 13 18.27 -17.16 -12.95
CA ILE A 13 18.46 -15.72 -12.83
C ILE A 13 18.92 -15.38 -11.43
N VAL A 14 20.05 -14.67 -11.34
CA VAL A 14 20.56 -14.12 -10.07
C VAL A 14 20.59 -12.61 -10.21
N LEU A 15 19.76 -11.93 -9.44
CA LEU A 15 19.80 -10.48 -9.28
C LEU A 15 20.68 -10.16 -8.07
N SER A 16 21.93 -9.85 -8.30
CA SER A 16 22.88 -9.46 -7.27
C SER A 16 22.75 -7.97 -6.95
N HIS A 17 22.99 -7.61 -5.68
CA HIS A 17 23.02 -6.21 -5.21
C HIS A 17 21.69 -5.44 -5.33
N VAL A 18 20.56 -6.07 -5.03
CA VAL A 18 19.29 -5.33 -4.94
C VAL A 18 19.30 -4.49 -3.66
N GLY A 19 19.49 -3.18 -3.83
CA GLY A 19 19.45 -2.21 -2.72
C GLY A 19 18.02 -2.03 -2.19
N ARG A 20 17.87 -1.98 -0.87
CA ARG A 20 16.56 -1.75 -0.22
C ARG A 20 16.14 -0.28 -0.19
N TYR A 21 17.08 0.64 -0.34
CA TYR A 21 16.85 2.08 -0.23
C TYR A 21 17.84 2.87 -1.09
N ILE A 22 17.41 4.05 -1.49
CA ILE A 22 18.26 5.08 -2.11
C ILE A 22 18.60 6.08 -0.99
N SER A 23 19.90 6.27 -0.70
CA SER A 23 20.34 7.28 0.25
C SER A 23 20.58 8.60 -0.48
N LEU A 24 19.79 9.60 -0.20
CA LEU A 24 20.04 11.00 -0.58
C LEU A 24 20.53 11.75 0.68
N GLY A 25 21.84 11.75 0.90
CA GLY A 25 22.42 12.32 2.11
C GLY A 25 21.92 11.63 3.38
N ASN A 26 21.29 12.38 4.28
CA ASN A 26 20.71 11.86 5.53
C ASN A 26 19.32 11.21 5.36
N PHE A 27 18.73 11.23 4.16
CA PHE A 27 17.39 10.70 3.90
C PHE A 27 17.48 9.35 3.19
N GLN A 28 16.86 8.32 3.77
CA GLN A 28 16.77 6.99 3.17
C GLN A 28 15.36 6.78 2.61
N ILE A 29 15.24 6.68 1.28
CA ILE A 29 13.98 6.40 0.61
C ILE A 29 13.95 4.93 0.25
N MET A 30 13.01 4.19 0.82
CA MET A 30 12.82 2.78 0.50
C MET A 30 12.22 2.63 -0.89
N PHE A 31 12.75 1.72 -1.71
CA PHE A 31 12.19 1.38 -3.02
C PHE A 31 10.71 1.01 -2.96
N TYR A 32 10.31 0.35 -1.90
CA TYR A 32 8.90 0.04 -1.64
C TYR A 32 8.01 1.28 -1.64
N GLY A 33 8.43 2.34 -0.95
CA GLY A 33 7.68 3.59 -0.91
C GLY A 33 7.53 4.22 -2.29
N ILE A 34 8.57 4.15 -3.13
CA ILE A 34 8.52 4.64 -4.51
C ILE A 34 7.53 3.83 -5.35
N ILE A 35 7.59 2.49 -5.26
CA ILE A 35 6.69 1.61 -6.01
C ILE A 35 5.22 1.84 -5.59
N ILE A 36 4.96 1.97 -4.29
CA ILE A 36 3.60 2.26 -3.79
C ILE A 36 3.12 3.64 -4.28
N ALA A 37 3.97 4.67 -4.22
CA ALA A 37 3.63 6.00 -4.70
C ALA A 37 3.34 5.99 -6.22
N CYS A 38 4.15 5.29 -7.02
CA CYS A 38 3.88 5.10 -8.44
C CYS A 38 2.58 4.35 -8.68
N GLY A 39 2.33 3.26 -7.93
CA GLY A 39 1.08 2.50 -8.01
C GLY A 39 -0.16 3.35 -7.70
N PHE A 40 -0.04 4.24 -6.71
CA PHE A 40 -1.09 5.17 -6.35
C PHE A 40 -1.37 6.19 -7.48
N LEU A 41 -0.32 6.78 -8.07
CA LEU A 41 -0.46 7.74 -9.18
C LEU A 41 -1.03 7.09 -10.45
N VAL A 42 -0.55 5.89 -10.79
CA VAL A 42 -1.06 5.14 -11.95
C VAL A 42 -2.51 4.71 -11.70
N GLY A 43 -2.84 4.24 -10.51
CA GLY A 43 -4.22 3.90 -10.13
C GLY A 43 -5.17 5.10 -10.24
N LEU A 44 -4.75 6.27 -9.77
CA LEU A 44 -5.51 7.50 -9.92
C LEU A 44 -5.69 7.89 -11.40
N TRP A 45 -4.62 7.83 -12.19
CA TRP A 45 -4.68 8.13 -13.61
C TRP A 45 -5.67 7.22 -14.35
N VAL A 46 -5.66 5.91 -14.05
CA VAL A 46 -6.61 4.96 -14.64
C VAL A 46 -8.03 5.24 -14.20
N ALA A 47 -8.28 5.54 -12.92
CA ALA A 47 -9.59 5.92 -12.43
C ALA A 47 -10.10 7.20 -13.13
N GLN A 48 -9.23 8.19 -13.37
CA GLN A 48 -9.58 9.39 -14.12
C GLN A 48 -9.91 9.13 -15.60
N GLN A 49 -9.18 8.19 -16.25
CA GLN A 49 -9.48 7.80 -17.64
C GLN A 49 -10.84 7.08 -17.72
N GLU A 50 -11.12 6.20 -16.76
CA GLU A 50 -12.41 5.52 -16.68
C GLU A 50 -13.55 6.51 -16.38
N ALA A 51 -13.32 7.48 -15.52
CA ALA A 51 -14.26 8.56 -15.26
C ALA A 51 -14.59 9.34 -16.54
N LYS A 52 -13.59 9.69 -17.35
CA LYS A 52 -13.80 10.34 -18.65
C LYS A 52 -14.62 9.46 -19.61
N ARG A 53 -14.30 8.16 -19.65
CA ARG A 53 -14.99 7.19 -20.50
C ARG A 53 -16.47 7.06 -20.14
N THR A 54 -16.79 7.15 -18.86
CA THR A 54 -18.16 7.01 -18.33
C THR A 54 -18.89 8.35 -18.18
N GLY A 55 -18.32 9.46 -18.71
CA GLY A 55 -18.93 10.79 -18.66
C GLY A 55 -18.95 11.45 -17.30
N GLN A 56 -18.09 10.98 -16.36
CA GLN A 56 -17.92 11.55 -15.03
C GLN A 56 -16.84 12.64 -15.04
N ASN A 57 -16.87 13.54 -14.05
CA ASN A 57 -15.81 14.53 -13.89
C ASN A 57 -14.55 13.89 -13.25
N PRO A 58 -13.41 13.81 -13.96
CA PRO A 58 -12.19 13.18 -13.45
C PRO A 58 -11.54 13.93 -12.29
N GLU A 59 -11.80 15.23 -12.12
CA GLU A 59 -11.23 16.04 -11.04
C GLU A 59 -11.76 15.60 -9.67
N ILE A 60 -13.00 15.09 -9.62
CA ILE A 60 -13.61 14.60 -8.38
C ILE A 60 -12.80 13.47 -7.77
N TYR A 61 -12.16 12.64 -8.58
CA TYR A 61 -11.34 11.52 -8.13
C TYR A 61 -10.02 11.99 -7.47
N MET A 62 -9.44 13.08 -7.99
CA MET A 62 -8.27 13.71 -7.37
C MET A 62 -8.66 14.36 -6.03
N ASP A 63 -9.76 15.12 -6.00
CA ASP A 63 -10.29 15.72 -4.77
C ASP A 63 -10.54 14.66 -3.70
N TYR A 64 -11.19 13.55 -4.07
CA TYR A 64 -11.46 12.45 -3.15
C TYR A 64 -10.16 11.83 -2.62
N MET A 65 -9.18 11.57 -3.49
CA MET A 65 -7.89 11.00 -3.09
C MET A 65 -7.16 11.87 -2.07
N LEU A 66 -7.17 13.20 -2.25
CA LEU A 66 -6.57 14.13 -1.30
C LEU A 66 -7.32 14.14 0.04
N VAL A 67 -8.65 14.16 -0.01
CA VAL A 67 -9.49 14.19 1.20
C VAL A 67 -9.39 12.89 1.99
N MET A 68 -9.33 11.72 1.31
CA MET A 68 -9.31 10.42 1.98
C MET A 68 -7.96 10.07 2.61
N MET A 69 -6.85 10.69 2.18
CA MET A 69 -5.49 10.27 2.56
C MET A 69 -5.28 10.32 4.08
N ILE A 70 -5.62 11.43 4.71
CA ILE A 70 -5.45 11.61 6.17
C ILE A 70 -6.39 10.71 6.96
N PRO A 71 -7.71 10.68 6.69
CA PRO A 71 -8.63 9.76 7.39
C PRO A 71 -8.26 8.29 7.22
N ALA A 72 -7.78 7.86 6.05
CA ALA A 72 -7.37 6.48 5.81
C ALA A 72 -6.17 6.08 6.71
N ILE A 73 -5.18 6.97 6.88
CA ILE A 73 -4.06 6.72 7.79
C ILE A 73 -4.54 6.64 9.23
N ILE A 74 -5.42 7.55 9.65
CA ILE A 74 -6.01 7.54 10.99
C ILE A 74 -6.79 6.24 11.22
N GLY A 75 -7.63 5.84 10.27
CA GLY A 75 -8.39 4.59 10.36
C GLY A 75 -7.50 3.35 10.44
N ALA A 76 -6.44 3.32 9.64
CA ALA A 76 -5.45 2.24 9.69
C ALA A 76 -4.75 2.17 11.05
N ARG A 77 -4.45 3.32 11.67
CA ARG A 77 -3.83 3.38 12.99
C ARG A 77 -4.78 2.96 14.09
N ILE A 78 -6.00 3.48 14.09
CA ILE A 78 -7.05 3.12 15.08
C ILE A 78 -7.27 1.61 15.04
N TYR A 79 -7.46 1.03 13.86
CA TYR A 79 -7.65 -0.41 13.70
C TYR A 79 -6.50 -1.19 14.32
N TYR A 80 -5.25 -0.84 13.98
CA TYR A 80 -4.07 -1.52 14.50
C TYR A 80 -3.97 -1.43 16.02
N VAL A 81 -4.17 -0.23 16.60
CA VAL A 81 -4.10 -0.01 18.04
C VAL A 81 -5.17 -0.81 18.79
N VAL A 82 -6.40 -0.86 18.26
CA VAL A 82 -7.50 -1.63 18.87
C VAL A 82 -7.17 -3.12 18.93
N PHE A 83 -6.63 -3.68 17.84
CA PHE A 83 -6.28 -5.11 17.78
C PHE A 83 -4.95 -5.46 18.46
N SER A 84 -4.11 -4.47 18.75
CA SER A 84 -2.83 -4.65 19.45
C SER A 84 -2.80 -3.92 20.78
N TRP A 85 -3.97 -3.76 21.43
CA TRP A 85 -4.13 -2.96 22.64
C TRP A 85 -3.16 -3.32 23.75
N ASP A 86 -2.87 -4.60 23.94
CA ASP A 86 -1.92 -5.08 24.96
C ASP A 86 -0.52 -4.48 24.84
N SER A 87 -0.11 -4.09 23.63
CA SER A 87 1.19 -3.46 23.40
C SER A 87 1.19 -1.95 23.67
N TYR A 88 0.02 -1.32 23.75
CA TYR A 88 -0.13 0.14 23.89
C TYR A 88 -0.66 0.60 25.26
N LYS A 89 -1.28 -0.28 26.04
CA LYS A 89 -1.88 0.05 27.35
C LYS A 89 -0.88 0.70 28.32
N ASP A 90 0.40 0.31 28.25
CA ASP A 90 1.45 0.77 29.16
C ASP A 90 2.19 2.02 28.62
N ASN A 91 1.99 2.36 27.35
CA ASN A 91 2.65 3.52 26.70
C ASN A 91 1.73 4.20 25.68
N ILE A 92 0.75 4.96 26.15
CA ILE A 92 -0.23 5.67 25.32
C ILE A 92 0.40 6.64 24.29
N PRO A 93 1.49 7.39 24.59
CA PRO A 93 2.13 8.25 23.59
C PRO A 93 2.61 7.51 22.33
N GLU A 94 2.92 6.21 22.42
CA GLU A 94 3.35 5.39 21.28
C GLU A 94 2.23 5.24 20.22
N ILE A 95 0.96 5.45 20.60
CA ILE A 95 -0.18 5.44 19.66
C ILE A 95 0.01 6.49 18.54
N PHE A 96 0.63 7.61 18.83
CA PHE A 96 0.87 8.68 17.85
C PHE A 96 2.15 8.51 17.05
N ASN A 97 2.98 7.53 17.40
CA ASN A 97 4.25 7.27 16.73
C ASN A 97 4.05 6.37 15.49
N LEU A 98 3.83 6.98 14.32
CA LEU A 98 3.67 6.26 13.05
C LEU A 98 5.01 5.74 12.49
N ARG A 99 6.16 6.19 13.01
CA ARG A 99 7.48 5.81 12.49
C ARG A 99 7.83 4.35 12.77
N HIS A 100 7.32 3.78 13.86
CA HIS A 100 7.54 2.38 14.21
C HIS A 100 6.60 1.42 13.47
N GLY A 101 5.83 1.91 12.49
CA GLY A 101 4.86 1.12 11.75
C GLY A 101 3.55 0.95 12.52
N GLY A 102 2.88 -0.19 12.33
CA GLY A 102 1.61 -0.47 13.01
C GLY A 102 0.42 0.24 12.34
N LEU A 103 0.23 -0.03 11.05
CA LEU A 103 -0.92 0.42 10.26
C LEU A 103 -1.70 -0.80 9.76
N GLY A 104 -2.95 -0.93 10.16
CA GLY A 104 -3.83 -2.00 9.70
C GLY A 104 -4.53 -1.63 8.41
N ILE A 105 -4.22 -2.32 7.32
CA ILE A 105 -4.79 -2.04 5.99
C ILE A 105 -6.33 -2.08 6.00
N VAL A 106 -6.92 -2.99 6.77
CA VAL A 106 -8.38 -3.15 6.88
C VAL A 106 -9.04 -1.88 7.41
N GLY A 107 -8.45 -1.27 8.45
CA GLY A 107 -8.94 -0.01 9.02
C GLY A 107 -8.81 1.16 8.04
N GLY A 108 -7.71 1.20 7.28
CA GLY A 108 -7.50 2.20 6.24
C GLY A 108 -8.54 2.11 5.12
N VAL A 109 -8.80 0.89 4.62
CA VAL A 109 -9.80 0.65 3.58
C VAL A 109 -11.22 0.96 4.09
N ALA A 110 -11.58 0.52 5.30
CA ALA A 110 -12.89 0.81 5.88
C ALA A 110 -13.13 2.32 6.01
N MET A 111 -12.11 3.06 6.48
CA MET A 111 -12.18 4.51 6.58
C MET A 111 -12.24 5.18 5.22
N ALA A 112 -11.47 4.73 4.23
CA ALA A 112 -11.53 5.26 2.88
C ALA A 112 -12.94 5.10 2.27
N VAL A 113 -13.57 3.93 2.43
CA VAL A 113 -14.95 3.68 1.98
C VAL A 113 -15.94 4.60 2.71
N LEU A 114 -15.81 4.75 4.03
CA LEU A 114 -16.66 5.67 4.80
C LEU A 114 -16.54 7.10 4.28
N VAL A 115 -15.32 7.58 4.09
CA VAL A 115 -15.06 8.92 3.54
C VAL A 115 -15.62 9.05 2.14
N LEU A 116 -15.57 8.01 1.31
CA LEU A 116 -16.15 8.03 -0.03
C LEU A 116 -17.65 8.28 0.01
N PHE A 117 -18.39 7.60 0.88
CA PHE A 117 -19.84 7.83 1.01
C PHE A 117 -20.16 9.28 1.45
N LEU A 118 -19.39 9.79 2.41
CA LEU A 118 -19.56 11.18 2.90
C LEU A 118 -19.21 12.19 1.80
N PHE A 119 -18.12 11.97 1.09
CA PHE A 119 -17.66 12.82 0.00
C PHE A 119 -18.62 12.82 -1.19
N ALA A 120 -19.09 11.64 -1.60
CA ALA A 120 -20.05 11.49 -2.68
C ALA A 120 -21.36 12.22 -2.35
N LYS A 121 -21.85 12.10 -1.10
CA LYS A 121 -23.01 12.84 -0.62
C LYS A 121 -22.79 14.36 -0.67
N ALA A 122 -21.63 14.84 -0.23
CA ALA A 122 -21.29 16.27 -0.24
C ALA A 122 -21.18 16.84 -1.66
N LYS A 123 -20.62 16.07 -2.59
CA LYS A 123 -20.45 16.45 -4.02
C LYS A 123 -21.68 16.10 -4.87
N LYS A 124 -22.75 15.55 -4.27
CA LYS A 124 -23.98 15.10 -4.97
C LYS A 124 -23.69 14.08 -6.08
N GLN A 125 -22.74 13.20 -5.86
CA GLN A 125 -22.34 12.11 -6.77
C GLN A 125 -22.87 10.77 -6.28
N SER A 126 -22.96 9.79 -7.19
CA SER A 126 -23.29 8.42 -6.79
C SER A 126 -22.05 7.73 -6.20
N ALA A 127 -22.12 7.35 -4.93
CA ALA A 127 -21.03 6.64 -4.25
C ALA A 127 -20.72 5.28 -4.90
N LEU A 128 -21.77 4.57 -5.37
CA LEU A 128 -21.60 3.28 -6.03
C LEU A 128 -20.90 3.43 -7.38
N LEU A 129 -21.24 4.46 -8.14
CA LEU A 129 -20.58 4.75 -9.42
C LEU A 129 -19.11 5.14 -9.22
N MET A 130 -18.81 5.90 -8.16
CA MET A 130 -17.43 6.22 -7.79
C MET A 130 -16.65 4.97 -7.40
N LEU A 131 -17.24 4.06 -6.60
CA LEU A 131 -16.61 2.79 -6.24
C LEU A 131 -16.29 1.94 -7.47
N ASP A 132 -17.23 1.81 -8.37
CA ASP A 132 -17.07 1.05 -9.62
C ASP A 132 -15.91 1.59 -10.45
N THR A 133 -15.89 2.89 -10.69
CA THR A 133 -14.81 3.56 -11.44
C THR A 133 -13.44 3.40 -10.76
N MET A 134 -13.38 3.47 -9.43
CA MET A 134 -12.13 3.34 -8.67
C MET A 134 -11.61 1.91 -8.59
N THR A 135 -12.46 0.90 -8.80
CA THR A 135 -12.07 -0.52 -8.73
C THR A 135 -10.94 -0.82 -9.71
N MET A 136 -10.96 -0.27 -10.90
CA MET A 136 -9.89 -0.45 -11.90
C MET A 136 -8.54 0.10 -11.40
N GLY A 137 -8.55 1.30 -10.82
CA GLY A 137 -7.37 1.90 -10.21
C GLY A 137 -6.86 1.12 -9.01
N LEU A 138 -7.78 0.59 -8.18
CA LEU A 138 -7.46 -0.24 -7.03
C LEU A 138 -6.75 -1.54 -7.43
N LEU A 139 -7.21 -2.21 -8.48
CA LEU A 139 -6.57 -3.43 -9.00
C LEU A 139 -5.13 -3.16 -9.43
N ILE A 140 -4.89 -2.07 -10.14
CA ILE A 140 -3.52 -1.67 -10.52
C ILE A 140 -2.67 -1.37 -9.29
N GLY A 141 -3.21 -0.64 -8.32
CA GLY A 141 -2.53 -0.39 -7.05
C GLY A 141 -2.16 -1.68 -6.31
N GLN A 142 -3.03 -2.69 -6.32
CA GLN A 142 -2.75 -4.00 -5.73
C GLN A 142 -1.64 -4.75 -6.47
N ILE A 143 -1.64 -4.73 -7.81
CA ILE A 143 -0.57 -5.33 -8.62
C ILE A 143 0.76 -4.67 -8.28
N MET A 144 0.83 -3.34 -8.29
CA MET A 144 2.05 -2.60 -7.96
C MET A 144 2.49 -2.86 -6.51
N GLY A 145 1.55 -2.96 -5.57
CA GLY A 145 1.83 -3.32 -4.18
C GLY A 145 2.45 -4.72 -4.03
N ARG A 146 2.02 -5.70 -4.82
CA ARG A 146 2.64 -7.04 -4.86
C ARG A 146 4.07 -6.99 -5.38
N TRP A 147 4.34 -6.19 -6.41
CA TRP A 147 5.71 -5.94 -6.87
C TRP A 147 6.56 -5.25 -5.80
N GLY A 148 5.99 -4.31 -5.04
CA GLY A 148 6.64 -3.68 -3.90
C GLY A 148 7.00 -4.69 -2.80
N ASN A 149 6.10 -5.62 -2.48
CA ASN A 149 6.37 -6.70 -1.51
C ASN A 149 7.51 -7.61 -1.96
N PHE A 150 7.60 -7.88 -3.26
CA PHE A 150 8.73 -8.61 -3.83
C PHE A 150 10.07 -7.90 -3.59
N SER A 151 10.10 -6.58 -3.69
CA SER A 151 11.29 -5.77 -3.41
C SER A 151 11.73 -5.78 -1.94
N ILE A 152 10.82 -6.15 -1.00
CA ILE A 152 11.14 -6.23 0.45
C ILE A 152 11.52 -7.66 0.87
N GLU A 153 11.56 -8.63 -0.04
CA GLU A 153 11.84 -10.06 0.26
C GLU A 153 10.83 -10.77 1.16
N LYS A 154 9.77 -10.11 1.60
CA LYS A 154 8.75 -10.79 2.43
C LYS A 154 8.13 -12.03 1.78
N LEU A 155 8.11 -12.07 0.46
CA LEU A 155 7.59 -13.22 -0.29
C LEU A 155 8.60 -14.39 -0.32
N LEU A 156 9.90 -14.12 -0.16
CA LEU A 156 10.96 -15.13 -0.12
C LEU A 156 11.21 -15.66 1.29
N GLU A 157 10.91 -14.88 2.33
CA GLU A 157 10.97 -15.36 3.74
C GLU A 157 9.89 -16.40 4.06
N VAL A 158 8.79 -16.44 3.31
CA VAL A 158 7.70 -17.41 3.53
C VAL A 158 8.02 -18.80 2.95
N ILE A 159 9.07 -18.93 2.12
CA ILE A 159 9.58 -20.24 1.68
C ILE A 159 10.87 -20.50 2.48
N PRO A 160 10.81 -21.24 3.61
CA PRO A 160 12.01 -21.66 4.30
C PRO A 160 12.81 -22.53 3.35
N THR A 161 13.96 -22.06 2.91
CA THR A 161 14.91 -22.79 2.06
C THR A 161 15.35 -24.11 2.72
N ASP A 162 15.22 -24.20 4.05
CA ASP A 162 15.62 -25.37 4.82
C ASP A 162 14.77 -26.62 4.57
N HIS A 163 13.50 -26.47 4.18
CA HIS A 163 12.63 -27.61 3.88
C HIS A 163 12.80 -28.19 2.46
N LEU A 164 13.38 -27.44 1.54
CA LEU A 164 13.62 -27.91 0.16
C LEU A 164 14.96 -28.63 0.00
N LEU A 165 15.96 -28.28 0.82
CA LEU A 165 17.28 -28.95 0.76
C LEU A 165 17.31 -30.30 1.48
N CYS A 166 16.39 -30.60 2.39
CA CYS A 166 16.32 -31.89 3.08
C CYS A 166 15.64 -32.99 2.24
N ARG A 167 15.10 -32.71 1.05
CA ARG A 167 14.37 -33.70 0.25
C ARG A 167 15.17 -34.32 -0.90
N PHE A 168 16.43 -33.89 -1.07
CA PHE A 168 17.34 -34.42 -2.12
C PHE A 168 18.69 -34.87 -1.54
N ARG A 169 18.64 -35.59 -0.42
CA ARG A 169 19.77 -36.41 0.01
C ARG A 169 19.33 -37.82 0.32
#